data_374198551ad4c04d9f784ea3f309debb
#
_entry.id   374198551ad4c04d9f784ea3f309debb
#
_cell.length_a   1.000
_cell.length_b   1.000
_cell.length_c   1.000
_cell.angle_alpha   90.00
_cell.angle_beta   90.00
_cell.angle_gamma   90.00
#
_symmetry.space_group_name_H-M   'P 1'
#
loop_
_entity.id
_entity.type
_entity.pdbx_description
1 polymer ?
#
loop_
_entity_poly.entity_id
_entity_poly.type
_entity_poly.pdbx_seq_one_letter_code
_entity_poly.pdbx_strand_id
1 'polypeptide(L)'
;MDRKEVVASVANDLNATEAAVDAAITSATTLVQSMIGARTMLKLSPVVGAESQAKAMAAIAALSEARESLVACHNELAKDHRRLGFGAYAVGILDKSGDWDAGRPPGVSNLDDHRAA
;
A
#
# COMPACT_ATOMS: atom_id res chain seq x y z
N MET A 1 20.70 -10.85 -17.65
CA MET A 1 19.27 -10.69 -17.34
C MET A 1 18.58 -10.13 -18.57
N ASP A 2 17.55 -10.78 -19.06
CA ASP A 2 16.88 -10.26 -20.24
C ASP A 2 15.91 -9.13 -19.87
N ARG A 3 15.32 -8.53 -20.89
CA ARG A 3 14.49 -7.34 -20.68
C ARG A 3 13.24 -7.65 -19.85
N LYS A 4 12.65 -8.83 -20.06
CA LYS A 4 11.47 -9.23 -19.30
C LYS A 4 11.80 -9.43 -17.83
N GLU A 5 12.97 -9.99 -17.55
CA GLU A 5 13.41 -10.17 -16.17
C GLU A 5 13.65 -8.85 -15.47
N VAL A 6 14.18 -7.87 -16.18
CA VAL A 6 14.39 -6.54 -15.60
C VAL A 6 13.04 -5.91 -15.26
N VAL A 7 12.08 -5.97 -16.19
CA VAL A 7 10.76 -5.42 -15.97
C VAL A 7 10.07 -6.11 -14.80
N ALA A 8 10.15 -7.44 -14.76
CA ALA A 8 9.53 -8.21 -13.68
C ALA A 8 10.15 -7.87 -12.32
N SER A 9 11.46 -7.64 -12.30
CA SER A 9 12.16 -7.30 -11.07
C SER A 9 11.62 -5.98 -10.49
N VAL A 10 11.43 -4.97 -11.33
CA VAL A 10 10.90 -3.69 -10.88
C VAL A 10 9.47 -3.84 -10.37
N ALA A 11 8.64 -4.58 -11.10
CA ALA A 11 7.25 -4.79 -10.68
C ALA A 11 7.19 -5.54 -9.35
N ASN A 12 8.04 -6.53 -9.16
CA ASN A 12 8.08 -7.28 -7.91
C ASN A 12 8.55 -6.41 -6.75
N ASP A 13 9.51 -5.52 -7.00
CA ASP A 13 9.98 -4.60 -5.96
C ASP A 13 8.88 -3.63 -5.56
N LEU A 14 8.09 -3.17 -6.52
CA LEU A 14 6.96 -2.30 -6.20
C LEU A 14 5.94 -3.04 -5.32
N ASN A 15 5.62 -4.28 -5.68
CA ASN A 15 4.68 -5.09 -4.89
C ASN A 15 5.19 -5.30 -3.46
N ALA A 16 6.50 -5.57 -3.32
CA ALA A 16 7.10 -5.75 -2.01
C ALA A 16 7.05 -4.46 -1.19
N THR A 17 7.26 -3.32 -1.84
CA THR A 17 7.21 -2.03 -1.16
C THR A 17 5.80 -1.71 -0.68
N GLU A 18 4.79 -2.00 -1.50
CA GLU A 18 3.40 -1.80 -1.08
C GLU A 18 3.06 -2.66 0.13
N ALA A 19 3.51 -3.91 0.12
CA ALA A 19 3.28 -4.80 1.26
C ALA A 19 4.00 -4.31 2.52
N ALA A 20 5.20 -3.76 2.36
CA ALA A 20 5.97 -3.24 3.50
C ALA A 20 5.27 -2.04 4.12
N VAL A 21 4.68 -1.16 3.31
CA VAL A 21 3.95 -0.02 3.84
C VAL A 21 2.70 -0.49 4.59
N ASP A 22 1.98 -1.46 4.05
CA ASP A 22 0.82 -2.02 4.75
C ASP A 22 1.22 -2.63 6.09
N ALA A 23 2.34 -3.34 6.14
CA ALA A 23 2.85 -3.91 7.39
C ALA A 23 3.23 -2.81 8.38
N ALA A 24 3.80 -1.71 7.89
CA ALA A 24 4.15 -0.59 8.75
C ALA A 24 2.90 0.06 9.34
N ILE A 25 1.84 0.20 8.56
CA ILE A 25 0.57 0.75 9.06
C ILE A 25 0.01 -0.15 10.16
N THR A 26 0.03 -1.46 9.94
CA THR A 26 -0.43 -2.41 10.95
C THR A 26 0.38 -2.28 12.24
N SER A 27 1.70 -2.21 12.12
CA SER A 27 2.56 -2.06 13.30
C SER A 27 2.30 -0.75 14.02
N ALA A 28 2.12 0.33 13.27
CA ALA A 28 1.89 1.65 13.86
C ALA A 28 0.54 1.72 14.60
N THR A 29 -0.50 1.09 14.04
CA THR A 29 -1.79 1.05 14.72
C THR A 29 -1.71 0.21 15.99
N THR A 30 -0.96 -0.88 15.95
CA THR A 30 -0.71 -1.69 17.15
C THR A 30 0.00 -0.87 18.22
N LEU A 31 0.97 -0.05 17.82
CA LEU A 31 1.67 0.82 18.77
C LEU A 31 0.69 1.75 19.48
N VAL A 32 -0.22 2.39 18.74
CA VAL A 32 -1.21 3.29 19.33
C VAL A 32 -2.09 2.54 20.33
N GLN A 33 -2.51 1.33 19.97
CA GLN A 33 -3.31 0.50 20.88
C GLN A 33 -2.53 0.20 22.15
N SER A 34 -1.25 -0.13 22.04
CA SER A 34 -0.41 -0.41 23.19
C SER A 34 -0.23 0.83 24.08
N MET A 35 -0.10 2.01 23.46
CA MET A 35 0.05 3.25 24.23
C MET A 35 -1.20 3.54 25.05
N ILE A 36 -2.37 3.37 24.43
CA ILE A 36 -3.64 3.58 25.11
C ILE A 36 -3.82 2.55 26.24
N GLY A 37 -3.50 1.28 25.94
CA GLY A 37 -3.62 0.22 26.90
C GLY A 37 -2.72 0.44 28.12
N ALA A 38 -1.48 0.87 27.87
CA ALA A 38 -0.54 1.16 28.96
C ALA A 38 -1.07 2.27 29.86
N ARG A 39 -1.57 3.35 29.26
CA ARG A 39 -2.12 4.46 30.05
C ARG A 39 -3.28 3.99 30.90
N THR A 40 -4.17 3.18 30.33
CA THR A 40 -5.33 2.65 31.04
C THR A 40 -4.90 1.72 32.18
N MET A 41 -3.96 0.82 31.91
CA MET A 41 -3.49 -0.13 32.91
C MET A 41 -2.78 0.56 34.08
N LEU A 42 -2.07 1.63 33.79
CA LEU A 42 -1.39 2.41 34.82
C LEU A 42 -2.28 3.43 35.49
N LYS A 43 -3.54 3.51 35.04
CA LYS A 43 -4.55 4.43 35.59
C LYS A 43 -4.10 5.87 35.55
N LEU A 44 -3.49 6.24 34.45
CA LEU A 44 -3.00 7.61 34.23
C LEU A 44 -4.08 8.47 33.59
N SER A 45 -3.95 9.78 33.80
CA SER A 45 -4.84 10.73 33.16
C SER A 45 -4.78 10.64 31.64
N PRO A 46 -5.90 10.90 30.94
CA PRO A 46 -5.89 10.92 29.46
C PRO A 46 -4.91 11.91 28.85
N VAL A 47 -4.46 12.94 29.60
CA VAL A 47 -3.49 13.90 29.05
C VAL A 47 -2.07 13.35 29.06
N VAL A 48 -1.81 12.30 29.86
CA VAL A 48 -0.48 11.71 29.90
C VAL A 48 -0.26 10.97 28.58
N GLY A 49 0.83 11.32 27.88
CA GLY A 49 1.16 10.70 26.62
C GLY A 49 0.37 11.22 25.43
N ALA A 50 -0.42 12.28 25.61
CA ALA A 50 -1.23 12.82 24.51
C ALA A 50 -0.35 13.26 23.33
N GLU A 51 0.80 13.90 23.61
CA GLU A 51 1.70 14.35 22.55
C GLU A 51 2.33 13.15 21.83
N SER A 52 2.74 12.15 22.58
CA SER A 52 3.32 10.94 21.98
C SER A 52 2.30 10.26 21.08
N GLN A 53 1.06 10.16 21.54
CA GLN A 53 -0.01 9.55 20.76
C GLN A 53 -0.27 10.35 19.50
N ALA A 54 -0.30 11.68 19.60
CA ALA A 54 -0.51 12.54 18.43
C ALA A 54 0.58 12.33 17.38
N LYS A 55 1.84 12.17 17.83
CA LYS A 55 2.95 11.91 16.90
C LYS A 55 2.80 10.55 16.23
N ALA A 56 2.37 9.53 16.97
CA ALA A 56 2.13 8.22 16.38
C ALA A 56 0.99 8.27 15.34
N MET A 57 -0.07 9.01 15.64
CA MET A 57 -1.17 9.16 14.69
C MET A 57 -0.71 9.91 13.44
N ALA A 58 0.17 10.91 13.61
CA ALA A 58 0.73 11.62 12.46
C ALA A 58 1.55 10.69 11.58
N ALA A 59 2.28 9.76 12.18
CA ALA A 59 3.05 8.78 11.44
C ALA A 59 2.13 7.88 10.62
N ILE A 60 0.98 7.47 11.19
CA ILE A 60 0.01 6.66 10.48
C ILE A 60 -0.54 7.43 9.28
N ALA A 61 -0.86 8.71 9.46
CA ALA A 61 -1.34 9.54 8.37
C ALA A 61 -0.30 9.65 7.24
N ALA A 62 0.98 9.81 7.61
CA ALA A 62 2.05 9.87 6.62
C ALA A 62 2.20 8.56 5.87
N LEU A 63 2.06 7.44 6.56
CA LEU A 63 2.10 6.13 5.91
C LEU A 63 0.92 5.94 4.95
N SER A 64 -0.25 6.46 5.32
CA SER A 64 -1.41 6.42 4.44
C SER A 64 -1.17 7.21 3.16
N GLU A 65 -0.54 8.39 3.28
CA GLU A 65 -0.18 9.18 2.11
C GLU A 65 0.85 8.44 1.24
N ALA A 66 1.83 7.79 1.89
CA ALA A 66 2.81 7.00 1.16
C ALA A 66 2.12 5.87 0.38
N ARG A 67 1.11 5.25 1.01
CA ARG A 67 0.36 4.18 0.35
C ARG A 67 -0.33 4.69 -0.90
N GLU A 68 -0.96 5.87 -0.82
CA GLU A 68 -1.62 6.46 -1.98
C GLU A 68 -0.62 6.78 -3.08
N SER A 69 0.56 7.28 -2.71
CA SER A 69 1.60 7.58 -3.69
C SER A 69 2.09 6.32 -4.40
N LEU A 70 2.16 5.21 -3.69
CA LEU A 70 2.56 3.95 -4.30
C LEU A 70 1.51 3.43 -5.27
N VAL A 71 0.22 3.64 -4.97
CA VAL A 71 -0.84 3.29 -5.92
C VAL A 71 -0.67 4.11 -7.21
N ALA A 72 -0.39 5.40 -7.06
CA ALA A 72 -0.15 6.26 -8.22
C ALA A 72 1.08 5.79 -9.00
N CYS A 73 2.15 5.44 -8.29
CA CYS A 73 3.36 4.89 -8.92
C CYS A 73 3.04 3.62 -9.69
N HIS A 74 2.26 2.73 -9.10
CA HIS A 74 1.81 1.50 -9.72
C HIS A 74 1.15 1.80 -11.08
N ASN A 75 0.23 2.74 -11.09
CA ASN A 75 -0.50 3.07 -12.31
C ASN A 75 0.39 3.69 -13.37
N GLU A 76 1.32 4.56 -12.96
CA GLU A 76 2.25 5.18 -13.89
C GLU A 76 3.24 4.17 -14.46
N LEU A 77 3.71 3.26 -13.63
CA LEU A 77 4.64 2.23 -14.09
C LEU A 77 3.97 1.30 -15.11
N ALA A 78 2.71 0.97 -14.89
CA ALA A 78 1.95 0.15 -15.83
C ALA A 78 1.84 0.85 -17.19
N LYS A 79 1.61 2.17 -17.17
CA LYS A 79 1.57 2.94 -18.41
C LYS A 79 2.92 2.93 -19.13
N ASP A 80 4.00 3.10 -18.38
CA ASP A 80 5.34 3.10 -18.94
C ASP A 80 5.66 1.77 -19.59
N HIS A 81 5.31 0.68 -18.94
CA HIS A 81 5.58 -0.65 -19.49
C HIS A 81 4.78 -0.89 -20.76
N ARG A 82 3.55 -0.40 -20.82
CA ARG A 82 2.77 -0.52 -22.04
C ARG A 82 3.39 0.27 -23.19
N ARG A 83 3.87 1.49 -22.92
CA ARG A 83 4.52 2.32 -23.93
C ARG A 83 5.78 1.67 -24.48
N LEU A 84 6.49 0.93 -23.63
CA LEU A 84 7.74 0.28 -24.02
C LEU A 84 7.53 -1.09 -24.65
N GLY A 85 6.29 -1.54 -24.77
CA GLY A 85 6.00 -2.82 -25.37
C GLY A 85 6.01 -4.01 -24.43
N PHE A 86 6.08 -3.77 -23.12
CA PHE A 86 6.05 -4.84 -22.12
C PHE A 86 4.72 -4.90 -21.37
N GLY A 87 3.71 -4.17 -21.88
CA GLY A 87 2.50 -3.92 -21.12
C GLY A 87 1.77 -5.17 -20.66
N ALA A 88 1.59 -6.14 -21.56
CA ALA A 88 0.82 -7.34 -21.23
C ALA A 88 1.47 -8.12 -20.07
N TYR A 89 2.79 -8.24 -20.10
CA TYR A 89 3.52 -8.97 -19.07
C TYR A 89 3.56 -8.21 -17.75
N ALA A 90 3.91 -6.93 -17.82
CA ALA A 90 4.05 -6.12 -16.62
C ALA A 90 2.71 -5.89 -15.93
N VAL A 91 1.65 -5.68 -16.69
CA VAL A 91 0.31 -5.49 -16.13
C VAL A 91 -0.14 -6.74 -15.39
N GLY A 92 0.19 -7.93 -15.94
CA GLY A 92 -0.14 -9.17 -15.26
C GLY A 92 0.49 -9.27 -13.88
N ILE A 93 1.76 -8.85 -13.72
CA ILE A 93 2.44 -8.86 -12.44
C ILE A 93 1.86 -7.81 -11.50
N LEU A 94 1.63 -6.61 -12.01
CA LEU A 94 1.12 -5.51 -11.20
C LEU A 94 -0.32 -5.76 -10.77
N ASP A 95 -1.11 -6.40 -11.61
CA ASP A 95 -2.50 -6.68 -11.29
C ASP A 95 -2.65 -7.62 -10.11
N LYS A 96 -1.63 -8.42 -9.82
CA LYS A 96 -1.69 -9.28 -8.63
C LYS A 96 -1.73 -8.46 -7.36
N SER A 97 -1.04 -7.33 -7.35
CA SER A 97 -1.06 -6.46 -6.19
C SER A 97 -2.33 -5.61 -6.17
N GLY A 98 -3.07 -5.61 -7.26
CA GLY A 98 -4.31 -4.87 -7.36
C GLY A 98 -5.52 -5.62 -6.82
N ASP A 99 -5.33 -6.76 -6.22
CA ASP A 99 -6.43 -7.55 -5.66
C ASP A 99 -7.17 -6.82 -4.55
N TRP A 100 -6.60 -5.74 -4.05
CA TRP A 100 -7.31 -4.86 -3.14
C TRP A 100 -8.59 -4.34 -3.77
N ASP A 101 -8.70 -4.44 -5.07
CA ASP A 101 -9.89 -4.08 -5.82
C ASP A 101 -10.91 -5.22 -5.82
N ALA A 102 -10.72 -6.19 -4.98
CA ALA A 102 -11.53 -7.40 -4.99
C ALA A 102 -13.00 -7.16 -4.64
N GLY A 103 -13.32 -5.98 -4.11
CA GLY A 103 -14.72 -5.63 -3.97
C GLY A 103 -15.43 -5.50 -5.30
N ARG A 104 -14.67 -5.38 -6.36
CA ARG A 104 -15.19 -5.33 -7.70
C ARG A 104 -15.61 -6.73 -8.13
N PRO A 105 -16.76 -6.85 -8.80
CA PRO A 105 -17.21 -8.18 -9.22
C PRO A 105 -16.19 -8.86 -10.13
N PRO A 106 -16.01 -10.14 -10.00
CA PRO A 106 -15.18 -10.88 -10.94
C PRO A 106 -15.72 -10.72 -12.36
N GLY A 107 -14.82 -10.68 -13.30
CA GLY A 107 -15.21 -10.47 -14.68
C GLY A 107 -15.34 -9.04 -15.09
N VAL A 108 -15.33 -8.14 -14.15
CA VAL A 108 -15.31 -6.71 -14.44
C VAL A 108 -13.88 -6.23 -14.57
N SER A 109 -13.12 -6.83 -14.26
CA SER A 109 -11.69 -6.62 -14.23
C SER A 109 -11.11 -5.40 -14.89
N ASN A 110 -11.83 -5.83 -14.54
CA ASN A 110 -11.43 -4.97 -14.62
C ASN A 110 -11.19 -4.14 -14.98
N LEU A 111 -11.57 -4.02 -15.15
CA LEU A 111 -11.54 -3.31 -15.57
C LEU A 111 -11.70 -2.66 -15.78
N ASP A 112 -12.08 -2.73 -16.09
CA ASP A 112 -12.50 -2.22 -16.43
C ASP A 112 -12.70 -1.68 -16.36
N ASP A 113 -12.75 -2.32 -16.59
CA ASP A 113 -13.13 -2.08 -16.67
C ASP A 113 -13.10 -1.45 -16.22
N HIS A 114 -13.08 -1.79 -16.15
CA HIS A 114 -13.13 -1.47 -15.99
C HIS A 114 -13.04 -0.87 -15.61
N ARG A 115 -13.25 -0.82 -15.87
CA ARG A 115 -13.35 -0.57 -15.83
C ARG A 115 -13.37 -0.11 -15.80
N ALA A 116 -13.59 -0.30 -15.93
CA ALA A 116 -13.60 -0.16 -16.00
C ALA A 116 -13.38 0.13 -15.81
N ALA A 117 -13.50 -0.08 -15.91
CA ALA A 117 -13.30 -0.06 -15.82
C ALA A 117 -13.06 0.13 -15.74
#